data_68959193c868354564d4edc20fb55695
#
_entry.id   68959193c868354564d4edc20fb55695
#
_cell.length_a   1.000
_cell.length_b   1.000
_cell.length_c   1.000
_cell.angle_alpha   90.00
_cell.angle_beta   90.00
_cell.angle_gamma   90.00
#
_symmetry.space_group_name_H-M   'P 1'
#
loop_
_entity.id
_entity.type
_entity.pdbx_description
1 polymer ?
#
loop_
_entity_poly.entity_id
_entity_poly.type
_entity_poly.pdbx_seq_one_letter_code
_entity_poly.pdbx_strand_id
1 'polypeptide(L)'
;MTKAALYTLTIATAIGTGLTPVPCCAYALDAQLDCKSNAHAFIAPLLTDQYIDPKPMRVEANSVNAFRPAQGSNLTAFGFRVYAVLGYEHGDKMFKQGSGQPITDSAYGAVVAGSAEDVEARVREAGSDAVVRQVIPLLLTAIFCNRQ
;
A
#
# COMPACT_ATOMS: atom_id res chain seq x y z
N MET A 1 78.90 19.68 -8.91
CA MET A 1 78.23 18.59 -8.12
C MET A 1 76.92 19.10 -7.63
N THR A 2 75.89 18.82 -8.38
CA THR A 2 74.49 19.25 -8.09
C THR A 2 73.70 18.05 -7.69
N LYS A 3 73.26 17.99 -6.42
CA LYS A 3 72.33 16.94 -5.92
C LYS A 3 70.93 17.36 -6.23
N ALA A 4 70.29 16.64 -7.12
CA ALA A 4 68.85 16.77 -7.36
C ALA A 4 68.09 16.02 -6.28
N ALA A 5 67.22 16.71 -5.54
CA ALA A 5 66.27 16.13 -4.58
C ALA A 5 65.00 15.78 -5.31
N LEU A 6 64.67 14.50 -5.37
CA LEU A 6 63.36 14.00 -5.83
C LEU A 6 62.39 14.19 -4.70
N TYR A 7 61.36 15.04 -4.91
CA TYR A 7 60.18 15.09 -4.06
C TYR A 7 59.13 14.09 -4.61
N THR A 8 58.91 13.03 -3.87
CA THR A 8 57.81 12.11 -4.14
C THR A 8 56.50 12.70 -3.61
N LEU A 9 55.63 13.04 -4.54
CA LEU A 9 54.27 13.54 -4.24
C LEU A 9 53.36 12.34 -3.94
N THR A 10 53.04 12.11 -2.69
CA THR A 10 52.05 11.11 -2.27
C THR A 10 50.64 11.67 -2.46
N ILE A 11 49.92 11.17 -3.45
CA ILE A 11 48.51 11.50 -3.67
C ILE A 11 47.69 10.60 -2.74
N ALA A 12 47.11 11.16 -1.69
CA ALA A 12 46.13 10.51 -0.83
C ALA A 12 44.80 10.50 -1.54
N THR A 13 44.37 9.35 -2.08
CA THR A 13 43.03 9.12 -2.59
C THR A 13 42.08 8.97 -1.42
N ALA A 14 41.29 9.98 -1.12
CA ALA A 14 40.17 9.89 -0.21
C ALA A 14 39.06 9.09 -0.88
N ILE A 15 38.84 7.84 -0.42
CA ILE A 15 37.69 7.02 -0.82
C ILE A 15 36.47 7.56 -0.07
N GLY A 16 35.74 8.46 -0.71
CA GLY A 16 34.42 8.89 -0.22
C GLY A 16 33.45 7.73 -0.30
N THR A 17 33.12 7.12 0.85
CA THR A 17 31.98 6.21 0.96
C THR A 17 30.70 7.02 0.76
N GLY A 18 30.23 7.08 -0.48
CA GLY A 18 28.92 7.65 -0.82
C GLY A 18 27.84 6.78 -0.18
N LEU A 19 27.23 7.26 0.90
CA LEU A 19 25.96 6.78 1.39
C LEU A 19 24.91 7.07 0.29
N THR A 20 24.68 6.09 -0.58
CA THR A 20 23.53 6.16 -1.49
C THR A 20 22.27 6.10 -0.63
N PRO A 21 21.39 7.11 -0.68
CA PRO A 21 20.10 6.99 -0.01
C PRO A 21 19.37 5.80 -0.63
N VAL A 22 19.08 4.79 0.20
CA VAL A 22 18.21 3.68 -0.21
C VAL A 22 16.85 4.31 -0.46
N PRO A 23 16.31 4.27 -1.70
CA PRO A 23 14.96 4.77 -1.94
C PRO A 23 14.02 3.95 -1.05
N CYS A 24 13.32 4.65 -0.14
CA CYS A 24 12.25 4.06 0.65
C CYS A 24 11.13 3.70 -0.33
N CYS A 25 11.15 2.44 -0.82
CA CYS A 25 10.20 1.97 -1.81
C CYS A 25 8.81 1.90 -1.18
N ALA A 26 7.90 2.75 -1.66
CA ALA A 26 6.49 2.58 -1.40
C ALA A 26 6.04 1.26 -2.03
N TYR A 27 5.26 0.46 -1.29
CA TYR A 27 4.61 -0.71 -1.85
C TYR A 27 3.28 -0.28 -2.47
N ALA A 28 3.17 -0.39 -3.78
CA ALA A 28 1.99 0.02 -4.53
C ALA A 28 1.00 -1.14 -4.68
N LEU A 29 -0.27 -0.89 -4.33
CA LEU A 29 -1.36 -1.86 -4.42
C LEU A 29 -2.06 -1.87 -5.80
N ASP A 30 -1.60 -1.05 -6.73
CA ASP A 30 -2.25 -0.78 -8.02
C ASP A 30 -2.52 -2.07 -8.81
N ALA A 31 -1.52 -2.95 -8.91
CA ALA A 31 -1.64 -4.19 -9.68
C ALA A 31 -2.68 -5.16 -9.09
N GLN A 32 -2.83 -5.18 -7.77
CA GLN A 32 -3.79 -6.04 -7.07
C GLN A 32 -5.22 -5.47 -7.10
N LEU A 33 -5.37 -4.18 -7.36
CA LEU A 33 -6.66 -3.49 -7.47
C LEU A 33 -7.20 -3.45 -8.91
N ASP A 34 -6.85 -4.46 -9.71
CA ASP A 34 -7.40 -4.71 -11.05
C ASP A 34 -8.76 -5.44 -11.04
N CYS A 35 -9.27 -5.78 -9.85
CA CYS A 35 -10.52 -6.49 -9.59
C CYS A 35 -10.61 -7.92 -10.16
N LYS A 36 -9.48 -8.56 -10.43
CA LYS A 36 -9.41 -9.95 -10.95
C LYS A 36 -9.09 -10.99 -9.88
N SER A 37 -8.88 -10.57 -8.64
CA SER A 37 -8.53 -11.41 -7.49
C SER A 37 -9.68 -11.54 -6.49
N ASN A 38 -9.39 -12.06 -5.31
CA ASN A 38 -10.30 -12.14 -4.16
C ASN A 38 -9.64 -11.54 -2.91
N ALA A 39 -10.41 -11.40 -1.84
CA ALA A 39 -9.92 -10.76 -0.62
C ALA A 39 -8.79 -11.56 0.06
N HIS A 40 -8.86 -12.89 0.05
CA HIS A 40 -7.79 -13.73 0.61
C HIS A 40 -6.46 -13.49 -0.10
N ALA A 41 -6.46 -13.60 -1.42
CA ALA A 41 -5.25 -13.41 -2.23
C ALA A 41 -4.69 -11.98 -2.15
N PHE A 42 -5.54 -11.00 -1.88
CA PHE A 42 -5.13 -9.62 -1.69
C PHE A 42 -4.53 -9.37 -0.29
N ILE A 43 -5.18 -9.87 0.77
CA ILE A 43 -4.80 -9.59 2.17
C ILE A 43 -3.65 -10.47 2.66
N ALA A 44 -3.62 -11.78 2.30
CA ALA A 44 -2.66 -12.73 2.84
C ALA A 44 -1.19 -12.31 2.63
N PRO A 45 -0.76 -11.86 1.44
CA PRO A 45 0.62 -11.38 1.25
C PRO A 45 0.95 -10.16 2.11
N LEU A 46 -0.01 -9.22 2.27
CA LEU A 46 0.21 -8.02 3.07
C LEU A 46 0.39 -8.33 4.56
N LEU A 47 -0.28 -9.38 5.07
CA LEU A 47 -0.08 -9.90 6.42
C LEU A 47 1.26 -10.61 6.56
N THR A 48 1.59 -11.50 5.61
CA THR A 48 2.82 -12.28 5.62
C THR A 48 4.07 -11.40 5.57
N ASP A 49 4.03 -10.37 4.74
CA ASP A 49 5.14 -9.43 4.54
C ASP A 49 5.10 -8.25 5.53
N GLN A 50 4.16 -8.29 6.50
CA GLN A 50 4.02 -7.29 7.57
C GLN A 50 3.79 -5.85 7.08
N TYR A 51 3.11 -5.70 5.94
CA TYR A 51 2.69 -4.38 5.44
C TYR A 51 1.49 -3.81 6.19
N ILE A 52 0.68 -4.68 6.80
CA ILE A 52 -0.49 -4.31 7.59
C ILE A 52 -0.47 -5.00 8.95
N ASP A 53 -1.12 -4.40 9.95
CA ASP A 53 -1.28 -5.01 11.26
C ASP A 53 -2.15 -6.27 11.16
N PRO A 54 -1.80 -7.36 11.87
CA PRO A 54 -2.55 -8.63 11.78
C PRO A 54 -3.96 -8.55 12.38
N LYS A 55 -4.19 -7.60 13.27
CA LYS A 55 -5.50 -7.36 13.87
C LYS A 55 -6.20 -6.22 13.14
N PRO A 56 -7.42 -6.43 12.60
CA PRO A 56 -8.16 -5.33 12.02
C PRO A 56 -8.42 -4.25 13.09
N MET A 57 -8.22 -2.99 12.71
CA MET A 57 -8.54 -1.85 13.56
C MET A 57 -10.05 -1.62 13.68
N ARG A 58 -10.82 -2.12 12.71
CA ARG A 58 -12.26 -2.02 12.66
C ARG A 58 -12.86 -3.16 11.84
N VAL A 59 -14.02 -3.64 12.26
CA VAL A 59 -14.88 -4.56 11.51
C VAL A 59 -16.22 -3.88 11.33
N GLU A 60 -16.60 -3.66 10.07
CA GLU A 60 -17.87 -3.03 9.74
C GLU A 60 -19.04 -3.99 9.95
N ALA A 61 -20.26 -3.45 10.09
CA ALA A 61 -21.46 -4.28 10.25
C ALA A 61 -21.65 -5.27 9.09
N ASN A 62 -21.24 -4.89 7.86
CA ASN A 62 -21.25 -5.73 6.67
C ASN A 62 -20.05 -6.67 6.53
N SER A 63 -19.33 -6.91 7.62
CA SER A 63 -18.17 -7.80 7.74
C SER A 63 -16.88 -7.34 7.02
N VAL A 64 -16.84 -6.15 6.42
CA VAL A 64 -15.58 -5.63 5.89
C VAL A 64 -14.62 -5.34 7.05
N ASN A 65 -13.45 -5.96 7.00
CA ASN A 65 -12.37 -5.74 7.96
C ASN A 65 -11.44 -4.63 7.43
N ALA A 66 -11.17 -3.64 8.27
CA ALA A 66 -10.24 -2.57 7.96
C ALA A 66 -8.93 -2.77 8.74
N PHE A 67 -7.83 -2.93 8.02
CA PHE A 67 -6.50 -3.13 8.57
C PHE A 67 -5.68 -1.84 8.48
N ARG A 68 -4.95 -1.53 9.54
CA ARG A 68 -4.03 -0.40 9.54
C ARG A 68 -2.74 -0.78 8.82
N PRO A 69 -2.17 0.09 7.95
CA PRO A 69 -0.79 -0.06 7.52
C PRO A 69 0.14 -0.20 8.73
N ALA A 70 1.05 -1.18 8.71
CA ALA A 70 1.99 -1.40 9.79
C ALA A 70 2.92 -0.19 9.95
N GLN A 71 3.39 0.04 11.17
CA GLN A 71 4.30 1.14 11.46
C GLN A 71 5.57 1.01 10.60
N GLY A 72 5.94 2.08 9.90
CA GLY A 72 7.08 2.11 9.00
C GLY A 72 6.82 1.56 7.60
N SER A 73 5.64 0.96 7.33
CA SER A 73 5.23 0.60 5.98
C SER A 73 4.78 1.84 5.22
N ASN A 74 5.11 1.90 3.94
CA ASN A 74 4.67 2.97 3.04
C ASN A 74 3.81 2.36 1.93
N LEU A 75 2.51 2.19 2.20
CA LEU A 75 1.55 1.68 1.24
C LEU A 75 0.96 2.80 0.41
N THR A 76 0.88 2.59 -0.91
CA THR A 76 0.20 3.48 -1.83
C THR A 76 -0.79 2.72 -2.70
N ALA A 77 -1.80 3.41 -3.20
CA ALA A 77 -2.69 2.91 -4.24
C ALA A 77 -2.95 4.05 -5.23
N PHE A 78 -2.62 3.80 -6.50
CA PHE A 78 -2.69 4.78 -7.60
C PHE A 78 -1.99 6.11 -7.29
N GLY A 79 -0.88 6.05 -6.53
CA GLY A 79 -0.10 7.21 -6.11
C GLY A 79 -0.59 7.90 -4.84
N PHE A 80 -1.71 7.50 -4.27
CA PHE A 80 -2.24 8.03 -3.01
C PHE A 80 -1.78 7.20 -1.82
N ARG A 81 -1.54 7.87 -0.68
CA ARG A 81 -1.18 7.21 0.56
C ARG A 81 -2.36 6.40 1.10
N VAL A 82 -2.12 5.14 1.44
CA VAL A 82 -3.12 4.25 2.04
C VAL A 82 -3.30 4.57 3.52
N TYR A 83 -4.55 4.80 3.91
CA TYR A 83 -4.99 4.98 5.30
C TYR A 83 -5.42 3.66 5.94
N ALA A 84 -6.14 2.83 5.19
CA ALA A 84 -6.59 1.51 5.61
C ALA A 84 -6.64 0.55 4.43
N VAL A 85 -6.39 -0.72 4.70
CA VAL A 85 -6.60 -1.81 3.74
C VAL A 85 -7.87 -2.56 4.12
N LEU A 86 -8.73 -2.81 3.14
CA LEU A 86 -10.04 -3.40 3.33
C LEU A 86 -10.07 -4.84 2.81
N GLY A 87 -10.72 -5.74 3.53
CA GLY A 87 -10.91 -7.11 3.07
C GLY A 87 -12.05 -7.84 3.78
N TYR A 88 -12.74 -8.67 3.02
CA TYR A 88 -13.69 -9.65 3.51
C TYR A 88 -13.85 -10.78 2.49
N GLU A 89 -13.89 -12.02 2.97
CA GLU A 89 -14.22 -13.18 2.16
C GLU A 89 -15.12 -14.13 2.97
N HIS A 90 -16.20 -14.56 2.37
CA HIS A 90 -17.15 -15.46 3.01
C HIS A 90 -16.49 -16.79 3.36
N GLY A 91 -16.66 -17.24 4.61
CA GLY A 91 -16.12 -18.52 5.10
C GLY A 91 -14.62 -18.52 5.37
N ASP A 92 -13.92 -17.44 5.13
CA ASP A 92 -12.48 -17.32 5.42
C ASP A 92 -12.24 -16.86 6.85
N LYS A 93 -11.52 -17.67 7.63
CA LYS A 93 -11.17 -17.41 9.04
C LYS A 93 -10.22 -16.23 9.25
N MET A 94 -9.59 -15.75 8.20
CA MET A 94 -8.75 -14.55 8.21
C MET A 94 -9.56 -13.31 8.58
N PHE A 95 -10.86 -13.29 8.23
CA PHE A 95 -11.73 -12.16 8.43
C PHE A 95 -12.71 -12.38 9.58
N LYS A 96 -12.94 -11.33 10.36
CA LYS A 96 -13.94 -11.31 11.41
C LYS A 96 -15.31 -10.97 10.82
N GLN A 97 -16.34 -11.60 11.37
CA GLN A 97 -17.73 -11.32 11.02
C GLN A 97 -18.19 -10.03 11.72
N GLY A 98 -18.96 -9.22 11.01
CA GLY A 98 -19.69 -8.08 11.56
C GLY A 98 -21.07 -8.48 12.09
N SER A 99 -21.80 -7.52 12.64
CA SER A 99 -23.12 -7.74 13.26
C SER A 99 -24.28 -7.81 12.26
N GLY A 100 -24.09 -7.40 11.02
CA GLY A 100 -25.09 -7.34 9.96
C GLY A 100 -24.85 -8.35 8.85
N GLN A 101 -25.54 -8.14 7.74
CA GLN A 101 -25.36 -8.95 6.55
C GLN A 101 -24.03 -8.59 5.86
N PRO A 102 -23.27 -9.58 5.39
CA PRO A 102 -22.08 -9.34 4.59
C PRO A 102 -22.38 -8.55 3.33
N ILE A 103 -21.43 -7.70 2.92
CA ILE A 103 -21.57 -6.85 1.73
C ILE A 103 -21.68 -7.67 0.44
N THR A 104 -20.97 -8.81 0.39
CA THR A 104 -20.83 -9.68 -0.78
C THR A 104 -20.07 -10.95 -0.36
N ASP A 105 -19.80 -11.86 -1.30
CA ASP A 105 -18.99 -13.04 -1.05
C ASP A 105 -17.49 -12.71 -0.89
N SER A 106 -16.98 -11.75 -1.65
CA SER A 106 -15.59 -11.27 -1.54
C SER A 106 -15.51 -9.79 -1.87
N ALA A 107 -14.90 -9.01 -0.99
CA ALA A 107 -14.59 -7.60 -1.22
C ALA A 107 -13.20 -7.27 -0.68
N TYR A 108 -12.42 -6.48 -1.43
CA TYR A 108 -11.11 -6.01 -1.01
C TYR A 108 -10.78 -4.64 -1.61
N GLY A 109 -9.88 -3.93 -0.96
CA GLY A 109 -9.52 -2.60 -1.43
C GLY A 109 -8.71 -1.80 -0.43
N ALA A 110 -8.72 -0.49 -0.61
CA ALA A 110 -8.00 0.44 0.25
C ALA A 110 -8.79 1.74 0.43
N VAL A 111 -8.63 2.36 1.59
CA VAL A 111 -9.00 3.75 1.82
C VAL A 111 -7.74 4.59 1.67
N VAL A 112 -7.79 5.59 0.84
CA VAL A 112 -6.64 6.46 0.52
C VAL A 112 -6.90 7.92 0.91
N ALA A 113 -5.82 8.65 1.16
CA ALA A 113 -5.87 10.10 1.38
C ALA A 113 -5.94 10.82 0.03
N GLY A 114 -7.12 11.35 -0.29
CA GLY A 114 -7.36 12.06 -1.55
C GLY A 114 -8.85 12.31 -1.78
N SER A 115 -9.17 13.26 -2.65
CA SER A 115 -10.53 13.51 -3.09
C SER A 115 -11.04 12.37 -3.98
N ALA A 116 -12.36 12.13 -3.98
CA ALA A 116 -12.95 11.09 -4.82
C ALA A 116 -12.71 11.36 -6.32
N GLU A 117 -12.73 12.62 -6.73
CA GLU A 117 -12.48 13.03 -8.12
C GLU A 117 -11.07 12.69 -8.58
N ASP A 118 -10.05 13.08 -7.81
CA ASP A 118 -8.64 12.82 -8.15
C ASP A 118 -8.34 11.32 -8.13
N VAL A 119 -8.86 10.60 -7.13
CA VAL A 119 -8.68 9.15 -7.00
C VAL A 119 -9.33 8.42 -8.17
N GLU A 120 -10.57 8.78 -8.53
CA GLU A 120 -11.27 8.15 -9.66
C GLU A 120 -10.54 8.38 -10.97
N ALA A 121 -10.05 9.61 -11.22
CA ALA A 121 -9.27 9.92 -12.41
C ALA A 121 -8.05 9.01 -12.53
N ARG A 122 -7.29 8.81 -11.44
CA ARG A 122 -6.12 7.93 -11.44
C ARG A 122 -6.45 6.45 -11.59
N VAL A 123 -7.52 5.98 -10.95
CA VAL A 123 -7.99 4.59 -11.07
C VAL A 123 -8.38 4.29 -12.52
N ARG A 124 -9.10 5.19 -13.20
CA ARG A 124 -9.50 5.03 -14.61
C ARG A 124 -8.31 5.15 -15.56
N GLU A 125 -7.39 6.08 -15.31
CA GLU A 125 -6.14 6.20 -16.08
C GLU A 125 -5.31 4.90 -16.04
N ALA A 126 -5.29 4.22 -14.90
CA ALA A 126 -4.62 2.93 -14.73
C ALA A 126 -5.40 1.75 -15.35
N GLY A 127 -6.59 1.97 -15.91
CA GLY A 127 -7.43 0.92 -16.51
C GLY A 127 -8.08 -0.03 -15.50
N SER A 128 -8.18 0.37 -14.23
CA SER A 128 -8.85 -0.43 -13.19
C SER A 128 -10.36 -0.19 -13.17
N ASP A 129 -11.13 -1.28 -13.00
CA ASP A 129 -12.58 -1.25 -12.84
C ASP A 129 -13.01 -1.10 -11.36
N ALA A 130 -12.07 -0.85 -10.44
CA ALA A 130 -12.36 -0.69 -9.04
C ALA A 130 -13.40 0.42 -8.79
N VAL A 131 -14.28 0.17 -7.83
CA VAL A 131 -15.30 1.13 -7.43
C VAL A 131 -14.67 2.19 -6.53
N VAL A 132 -14.95 3.45 -6.82
CA VAL A 132 -14.45 4.59 -6.04
C VAL A 132 -15.61 5.20 -5.27
N ARG A 133 -15.46 5.36 -3.95
CA ARG A 133 -16.47 5.93 -3.05
C ARG A 133 -15.85 6.90 -2.07
N GLN A 134 -16.46 8.07 -1.97
CA GLN A 134 -16.07 9.05 -0.95
C GLN A 134 -16.40 8.52 0.46
N VAL A 135 -15.41 8.58 1.36
CA VAL A 135 -15.56 8.21 2.78
C VAL A 135 -15.68 9.48 3.63
N ILE A 136 -14.70 10.39 3.49
CA ILE A 136 -14.75 11.72 4.11
C ILE A 136 -14.52 12.74 2.98
N PRO A 137 -15.41 13.73 2.81
CA PRO A 137 -15.30 14.73 1.76
C PRO A 137 -13.90 15.34 1.68
N LEU A 138 -13.31 15.34 0.48
CA LEU A 138 -12.00 15.88 0.13
C LEU A 138 -10.79 15.23 0.84
N LEU A 139 -10.99 14.34 1.81
CA LEU A 139 -9.93 13.78 2.66
C LEU A 139 -9.67 12.29 2.42
N LEU A 140 -10.71 11.46 2.45
CA LEU A 140 -10.59 10.02 2.34
C LEU A 140 -11.55 9.45 1.31
N THR A 141 -11.01 8.56 0.48
CA THR A 141 -11.73 7.86 -0.58
C THR A 141 -11.42 6.36 -0.53
N ALA A 142 -12.46 5.55 -0.64
CA ALA A 142 -12.32 4.10 -0.76
C ALA A 142 -12.24 3.68 -2.22
N ILE A 143 -11.31 2.80 -2.51
CA ILE A 143 -11.12 2.09 -3.78
C ILE A 143 -11.33 0.63 -3.47
N PHE A 144 -12.31 -0.03 -4.09
CA PHE A 144 -12.56 -1.42 -3.77
C PHE A 144 -13.06 -2.23 -4.95
N CYS A 145 -12.80 -3.52 -4.88
CA CYS A 145 -13.27 -4.55 -5.78
C CYS A 145 -14.22 -5.47 -5.02
N ASN A 146 -15.35 -5.82 -5.62
CA ASN A 146 -16.31 -6.77 -5.05
C ASN A 146 -16.68 -7.82 -6.09
N ARG A 147 -16.85 -9.06 -5.62
CA ARG A 147 -17.39 -10.18 -6.41
C ARG A 147 -18.73 -10.57 -5.81
N GLN A 148 -19.74 -10.62 -6.65
CA GLN A 148 -21.04 -11.20 -6.33
C GLN A 148 -21.05 -12.67 -6.66
#